data_7a060256114492a6303e34933bf1922b
#
_entry.id   7a060256114492a6303e34933bf1922b
#
_cell.length_a   1.000
_cell.length_b   1.000
_cell.length_c   1.000
_cell.angle_alpha   90.00
_cell.angle_beta   90.00
_cell.angle_gamma   90.00
#
_symmetry.space_group_name_H-M   'P 1'
#
loop_
_entity.id
_entity.type
_entity.pdbx_description
1 polymer ?
#
loop_
_entity_poly.entity_id
_entity_poly.type
_entity_poly.pdbx_seq_one_letter_code
_entity_poly.pdbx_strand_id
1 'polypeptide(L)'
;MNREKFKIGELRPSQLMHSFGVGSIVDFPNFSGIIMGFEDWQVGELRAQVYERRLREAVHARLGPRIKNIYKVPVPVSENPFSREENSKGVPVEVFPRWLRCPVCGRMAQAHDHVVEFQSDFYSPDRMKFRHAQCTKASGGRPTMIPVRRLVACEFGHIDDVDWVYFVHQGESDCKGPLYWKDYGVTGAAEETEIECKTCGKKQKLIAAFGDGDGGKRKSAIPEQCNGHHPHLRHTDTGCKGQPRTIVLGASNSWFSMTVSVIAIPVEGSELDGLVADHWTNLNGVINVATIPAFRQGGLLPGFEKFSDDQIFAAIERYRSGAGASPGGAGSANASSDSTDLKLPEWQTFTKSRERVEDRSLSFRSMPIPDDFKADISRIVRVDRLREAQALIGFTRLLSPGEFGEWDDDVNEMRVPLARSKDHSWLIGNENKGEGIFIQFNENRVKAWCEQSAIQQRSADFLRAHAEFRSRRNLEPNDALFPGMRYILLHSFSHAFMRQLALSAGYSHAAIRERIYSRAPGDPGGPMAGV
;
A
#
# COMPACT_ATOMS: atom_id res chain seq x y z
N MET A 1 10.72 -30.12 1.13
CA MET A 1 9.32 -30.56 1.19
C MET A 1 8.51 -29.69 0.25
N ASN A 2 7.98 -30.25 -0.83
CA ASN A 2 7.05 -29.53 -1.71
C ASN A 2 5.76 -29.29 -0.90
N ARG A 3 5.57 -28.07 -0.40
CA ARG A 3 4.32 -27.68 0.27
C ARG A 3 3.25 -27.60 -0.83
N GLU A 4 2.21 -28.40 -0.72
CA GLU A 4 1.06 -28.29 -1.61
C GLU A 4 0.47 -26.86 -1.51
N LYS A 5 0.30 -26.20 -2.65
CA LYS A 5 -0.27 -24.86 -2.72
C LYS A 5 -1.75 -24.99 -3.07
N PHE A 6 -2.57 -24.18 -2.41
CA PHE A 6 -4.02 -24.15 -2.62
C PHE A 6 -4.47 -22.71 -2.92
N LYS A 7 -5.44 -22.57 -3.82
CA LYS A 7 -6.15 -21.30 -3.96
C LYS A 7 -7.06 -21.11 -2.75
N ILE A 8 -6.91 -20.00 -2.02
CA ILE A 8 -7.66 -19.74 -0.78
C ILE A 8 -8.59 -18.52 -0.89
N GLY A 9 -8.51 -17.76 -1.98
CA GLY A 9 -9.33 -16.58 -2.21
C GLY A 9 -8.86 -15.80 -3.42
N GLU A 10 -9.44 -14.63 -3.62
CA GLU A 10 -9.10 -13.71 -4.72
C GLU A 10 -8.93 -12.28 -4.19
N LEU A 11 -7.94 -11.56 -4.73
CA LEU A 11 -7.68 -10.16 -4.43
C LEU A 11 -7.71 -9.34 -5.72
N ARG A 12 -8.31 -8.16 -5.65
CA ARG A 12 -8.26 -7.19 -6.75
C ARG A 12 -6.89 -6.50 -6.77
N PRO A 13 -6.36 -6.11 -7.95
CA PRO A 13 -5.10 -5.36 -8.05
C PRO A 13 -5.05 -4.12 -7.15
N SER A 14 -6.15 -3.36 -7.06
CA SER A 14 -6.23 -2.19 -6.20
C SER A 14 -6.16 -2.54 -4.70
N GLN A 15 -6.64 -3.69 -4.29
CA GLN A 15 -6.53 -4.15 -2.90
C GLN A 15 -5.08 -4.46 -2.53
N LEU A 16 -4.32 -5.08 -3.44
CA LEU A 16 -2.88 -5.35 -3.25
C LEU A 16 -2.05 -4.07 -3.13
N MET A 17 -2.48 -3.00 -3.77
CA MET A 17 -1.77 -1.71 -3.69
C MET A 17 -2.11 -0.90 -2.43
N HIS A 18 -3.34 -1.01 -1.90
CA HIS A 18 -3.84 -0.05 -0.91
C HIS A 18 -4.38 -0.65 0.38
N SER A 19 -4.75 -1.94 0.40
CA SER A 19 -5.40 -2.55 1.57
C SER A 19 -4.77 -3.86 2.01
N PHE A 20 -4.40 -4.71 1.05
CA PHE A 20 -3.92 -6.07 1.28
C PHE A 20 -2.66 -6.35 0.47
N GLY A 21 -1.65 -5.50 0.61
CA GLY A 21 -0.34 -5.69 -0.03
C GLY A 21 0.58 -6.63 0.75
N VAL A 22 1.80 -6.76 0.25
CA VAL A 22 2.85 -7.55 0.92
C VAL A 22 2.96 -7.17 2.39
N GLY A 23 2.95 -8.15 3.27
CA GLY A 23 3.02 -7.96 4.72
C GLY A 23 1.68 -7.62 5.38
N SER A 24 0.59 -7.42 4.64
CA SER A 24 -0.73 -7.25 5.23
C SER A 24 -1.35 -8.60 5.64
N ILE A 25 -2.30 -8.54 6.56
CA ILE A 25 -3.05 -9.71 7.00
C ILE A 25 -4.42 -9.69 6.32
N VAL A 26 -4.80 -10.82 5.74
CA VAL A 26 -6.09 -11.01 5.06
C VAL A 26 -6.90 -12.04 5.82
N ASP A 27 -8.15 -11.71 6.13
CA ASP A 27 -9.10 -12.65 6.72
C ASP A 27 -9.80 -13.45 5.63
N PHE A 28 -9.74 -14.78 5.76
CA PHE A 28 -10.51 -15.74 4.99
C PHE A 28 -11.67 -16.27 5.83
N PRO A 29 -12.64 -17.00 5.28
CA PRO A 29 -13.83 -17.41 6.03
C PRO A 29 -13.55 -18.17 7.34
N ASN A 30 -12.47 -18.95 7.42
CA ASN A 30 -12.18 -19.79 8.57
C ASN A 30 -10.79 -19.57 9.20
N PHE A 31 -9.93 -18.78 8.60
CA PHE A 31 -8.57 -18.47 9.09
C PHE A 31 -8.09 -17.17 8.51
N SER A 32 -6.94 -16.71 8.96
CA SER A 32 -6.29 -15.50 8.43
C SER A 32 -4.90 -15.85 7.91
N GLY A 33 -4.38 -15.04 6.99
CA GLY A 33 -3.05 -15.22 6.45
C GLY A 33 -2.36 -13.91 6.18
N ILE A 34 -1.03 -13.95 6.13
CA ILE A 34 -0.18 -12.81 5.78
C ILE A 34 0.31 -12.96 4.34
N ILE A 35 0.24 -11.88 3.57
CA ILE A 35 0.77 -11.85 2.20
C ILE A 35 2.29 -11.84 2.26
N MET A 36 2.91 -12.81 1.57
CA MET A 36 4.34 -13.04 1.63
C MET A 36 5.15 -12.06 0.79
N GLY A 37 6.43 -11.92 1.15
CA GLY A 37 7.40 -11.11 0.43
C GLY A 37 7.71 -11.63 -0.97
N PHE A 38 8.35 -10.80 -1.76
CA PHE A 38 8.55 -11.04 -3.19
C PHE A 38 9.41 -12.28 -3.51
N GLU A 39 10.17 -12.82 -2.56
CA GLU A 39 10.91 -14.07 -2.74
C GLU A 39 10.01 -15.30 -2.95
N ASP A 40 8.77 -15.22 -2.46
CA ASP A 40 7.78 -16.30 -2.63
C ASP A 40 6.96 -16.16 -3.91
N TRP A 41 7.04 -15.01 -4.61
CA TRP A 41 6.30 -14.74 -5.84
C TRP A 41 7.01 -15.33 -7.06
N GLN A 42 6.24 -15.89 -8.00
CA GLN A 42 6.78 -16.47 -9.22
C GLN A 42 6.92 -15.40 -10.31
N VAL A 43 8.11 -14.80 -10.40
CA VAL A 43 8.39 -13.68 -11.32
C VAL A 43 8.18 -14.04 -12.80
N GLY A 44 8.41 -15.29 -13.20
CA GLY A 44 8.19 -15.73 -14.59
C GLY A 44 6.76 -15.57 -15.11
N GLU A 45 5.81 -15.34 -14.21
CA GLU A 45 4.40 -15.11 -14.52
C GLU A 45 4.02 -13.62 -14.56
N LEU A 46 4.87 -12.74 -14.03
CA LEU A 46 4.70 -11.30 -14.06
C LEU A 46 5.15 -10.77 -15.44
N ARG A 47 4.29 -10.87 -16.45
CA ARG A 47 4.66 -10.53 -17.84
C ARG A 47 4.38 -9.08 -18.20
N ALA A 48 3.32 -8.49 -17.65
CA ALA A 48 2.94 -7.13 -17.95
C ALA A 48 3.66 -6.13 -17.03
N GLN A 49 4.23 -5.08 -17.62
CA GLN A 49 4.93 -4.04 -16.87
C GLN A 49 4.10 -2.74 -16.81
N VAL A 50 4.31 -1.97 -15.75
CA VAL A 50 3.91 -0.57 -15.67
C VAL A 50 5.05 0.26 -16.24
N TYR A 51 4.82 0.85 -17.40
CA TYR A 51 5.81 1.70 -18.06
C TYR A 51 5.44 3.17 -17.91
N GLU A 52 6.13 3.85 -17.00
CA GLU A 52 6.02 5.29 -16.80
C GLU A 52 7.38 5.83 -16.31
N ARG A 53 7.98 6.70 -17.12
CA ARG A 53 9.35 7.20 -16.85
C ARG A 53 9.45 7.93 -15.52
N ARG A 54 8.54 8.86 -15.25
CA ARG A 54 8.52 9.65 -14.01
C ARG A 54 8.33 8.78 -12.77
N LEU A 55 7.50 7.74 -12.88
CA LEU A 55 7.34 6.76 -11.81
C LEU A 55 8.64 6.03 -11.52
N ARG A 56 9.36 5.59 -12.56
CA ARG A 56 10.65 4.92 -12.42
C ARG A 56 11.70 5.83 -11.78
N GLU A 57 11.82 7.07 -12.27
CA GLU A 57 12.73 8.07 -11.71
C GLU A 57 12.44 8.33 -10.22
N ALA A 58 11.17 8.46 -9.87
CA ALA A 58 10.74 8.63 -8.49
C ALA A 58 11.00 7.41 -7.60
N VAL A 59 10.87 6.21 -8.14
CA VAL A 59 11.23 4.96 -7.44
C VAL A 59 12.75 4.87 -7.27
N HIS A 60 13.54 5.22 -8.31
CA HIS A 60 15.00 5.22 -8.22
C HIS A 60 15.53 6.21 -7.19
N ALA A 61 14.92 7.39 -7.09
CA ALA A 61 15.28 8.38 -6.08
C ALA A 61 15.10 7.85 -4.64
N ARG A 62 14.12 6.96 -4.41
CA ARG A 62 13.77 6.44 -3.07
C ARG A 62 14.42 5.09 -2.74
N LEU A 63 14.55 4.21 -3.72
CA LEU A 63 15.03 2.84 -3.51
C LEU A 63 16.36 2.54 -4.20
N GLY A 64 16.87 3.50 -4.95
CA GLY A 64 18.07 3.36 -5.75
C GLY A 64 17.80 2.72 -7.13
N PRO A 65 18.81 2.78 -8.03
CA PRO A 65 18.70 2.33 -9.43
C PRO A 65 18.62 0.81 -9.58
N ARG A 66 18.69 0.06 -8.48
CA ARG A 66 18.56 -1.40 -8.48
C ARG A 66 17.19 -1.89 -8.94
N ILE A 67 16.13 -1.09 -8.79
CA ILE A 67 14.79 -1.46 -9.24
C ILE A 67 14.71 -1.28 -10.75
N LYS A 68 14.74 -2.39 -11.49
CA LYS A 68 14.75 -2.41 -12.96
C LYS A 68 13.33 -2.41 -13.54
N ASN A 69 12.40 -3.12 -12.89
CA ASN A 69 11.06 -3.36 -13.42
C ASN A 69 9.98 -3.07 -12.40
N ILE A 70 8.85 -2.58 -12.89
CA ILE A 70 7.61 -2.47 -12.11
C ILE A 70 6.58 -3.33 -12.85
N TYR A 71 6.23 -4.48 -12.27
CA TYR A 71 5.29 -5.41 -12.87
C TYR A 71 3.86 -5.11 -12.44
N LYS A 72 2.91 -5.27 -13.35
CA LYS A 72 1.50 -5.26 -12.99
C LYS A 72 1.21 -6.44 -12.06
N VAL A 73 0.31 -6.22 -11.12
CA VAL A 73 -0.17 -7.29 -10.25
C VAL A 73 -0.65 -8.47 -11.12
N PRO A 74 -0.25 -9.71 -10.81
CA PRO A 74 -0.65 -10.86 -11.59
C PRO A 74 -2.18 -11.02 -11.55
N VAL A 75 -2.78 -11.11 -12.72
CA VAL A 75 -4.20 -11.42 -12.89
C VAL A 75 -4.27 -12.85 -13.41
N PRO A 76 -5.09 -13.73 -12.81
CA PRO A 76 -5.29 -15.08 -13.33
C PRO A 76 -5.76 -15.00 -14.80
N VAL A 77 -5.04 -15.64 -15.69
CA VAL A 77 -5.36 -15.69 -17.14
C VAL A 77 -6.15 -16.95 -17.49
N SER A 78 -6.49 -17.77 -16.50
CA SER A 78 -7.03 -19.09 -16.74
C SER A 78 -8.51 -19.07 -17.11
N GLU A 79 -8.82 -19.73 -18.22
CA GLU A 79 -10.19 -20.13 -18.59
C GLU A 79 -10.65 -21.39 -17.81
N ASN A 80 -9.74 -22.10 -17.13
CA ASN A 80 -10.05 -23.31 -16.38
C ASN A 80 -9.80 -23.13 -14.87
N PRO A 81 -10.85 -22.81 -14.09
CA PRO A 81 -10.73 -22.61 -12.64
C PRO A 81 -10.32 -23.89 -11.88
N PHE A 82 -10.29 -25.05 -12.53
CA PHE A 82 -9.96 -26.35 -11.93
C PHE A 82 -8.53 -26.81 -12.26
N SER A 83 -7.73 -26.01 -12.96
CA SER A 83 -6.32 -26.35 -13.22
C SER A 83 -5.50 -26.23 -11.94
N ARG A 84 -4.91 -27.36 -11.49
CA ARG A 84 -4.01 -27.37 -10.32
C ARG A 84 -2.78 -26.49 -10.52
N GLU A 85 -2.23 -26.49 -11.72
CA GLU A 85 -1.05 -25.69 -12.04
C GLU A 85 -1.35 -24.20 -11.97
N GLU A 86 -2.49 -23.76 -12.48
CA GLU A 86 -2.90 -22.36 -12.46
C GLU A 86 -3.34 -21.90 -11.06
N ASN A 87 -4.00 -22.75 -10.29
CA ASN A 87 -4.35 -22.45 -8.90
C ASN A 87 -3.15 -22.41 -7.95
N SER A 88 -1.98 -22.88 -8.38
CA SER A 88 -0.72 -22.74 -7.64
C SER A 88 -0.03 -21.38 -7.88
N LYS A 89 -0.51 -20.63 -8.88
CA LYS A 89 0.01 -19.32 -9.28
C LYS A 89 -0.76 -18.23 -8.56
N GLY A 90 -0.12 -17.07 -8.39
CA GLY A 90 -0.74 -15.89 -7.78
C GLY A 90 0.02 -15.34 -6.59
N VAL A 91 -0.70 -14.64 -5.72
CA VAL A 91 -0.13 -13.97 -4.55
C VAL A 91 0.03 -14.98 -3.41
N PRO A 92 1.27 -15.27 -2.96
CA PRO A 92 1.49 -16.25 -1.92
C PRO A 92 1.08 -15.71 -0.54
N VAL A 93 0.40 -16.58 0.22
CA VAL A 93 -0.09 -16.28 1.56
C VAL A 93 0.34 -17.40 2.52
N GLU A 94 0.77 -17.04 3.71
CA GLU A 94 1.05 -17.98 4.80
C GLU A 94 0.10 -17.75 5.97
N VAL A 95 -0.23 -18.81 6.71
CA VAL A 95 -1.14 -18.71 7.87
C VAL A 95 -0.56 -17.77 8.93
N PHE A 96 -1.32 -16.77 9.29
CA PHE A 96 -0.99 -15.83 10.34
C PHE A 96 -2.26 -15.14 10.88
N PRO A 97 -2.50 -15.07 12.18
CA PRO A 97 -1.67 -15.57 13.28
C PRO A 97 -1.45 -17.07 13.23
N ARG A 98 -0.34 -17.53 13.80
CA ARG A 98 -0.03 -18.95 13.92
C ARG A 98 -0.78 -19.60 15.08
N TRP A 99 -1.16 -18.81 16.08
CA TRP A 99 -1.92 -19.29 17.22
C TRP A 99 -3.42 -19.34 16.93
N LEU A 100 -3.98 -20.53 17.15
CA LEU A 100 -5.40 -20.83 16.97
C LEU A 100 -6.01 -21.27 18.29
N ARG A 101 -7.33 -21.07 18.46
CA ARG A 101 -8.06 -21.56 19.63
C ARG A 101 -9.27 -22.39 19.20
N CYS A 102 -9.57 -23.43 19.97
CA CYS A 102 -10.78 -24.21 19.81
C CYS A 102 -11.95 -23.50 20.54
N PRO A 103 -13.04 -23.15 19.86
CA PRO A 103 -14.17 -22.47 20.50
C PRO A 103 -14.95 -23.35 21.48
N VAL A 104 -14.81 -24.69 21.36
CA VAL A 104 -15.54 -25.66 22.20
C VAL A 104 -14.83 -25.93 23.53
N CYS A 105 -13.51 -26.20 23.49
CA CYS A 105 -12.77 -26.55 24.72
C CYS A 105 -11.81 -25.47 25.19
N GLY A 106 -11.59 -24.41 24.41
CA GLY A 106 -10.65 -23.34 24.73
C GLY A 106 -9.18 -23.67 24.45
N ARG A 107 -8.82 -24.90 24.00
CA ARG A 107 -7.44 -25.28 23.70
C ARG A 107 -6.82 -24.30 22.72
N MET A 108 -5.67 -23.73 23.08
CA MET A 108 -4.82 -22.94 22.20
C MET A 108 -3.68 -23.81 21.68
N ALA A 109 -3.37 -23.66 20.37
CA ALA A 109 -2.27 -24.38 19.73
C ALA A 109 -1.80 -23.60 18.49
N GLN A 110 -0.56 -23.85 18.07
CA GLN A 110 -0.07 -23.30 16.83
C GLN A 110 -0.58 -24.10 15.63
N ALA A 111 -0.71 -23.46 14.47
CA ALA A 111 -1.28 -24.07 13.26
C ALA A 111 -0.55 -25.34 12.78
N HIS A 112 0.72 -25.52 13.18
CA HIS A 112 1.53 -26.71 12.86
C HIS A 112 1.65 -27.73 14.00
N ASP A 113 0.93 -27.49 15.12
CA ASP A 113 0.91 -28.40 16.25
C ASP A 113 0.13 -29.70 15.88
N HIS A 114 0.54 -30.84 16.43
CA HIS A 114 -0.07 -32.14 16.20
C HIS A 114 -1.56 -32.24 16.59
N VAL A 115 -2.06 -31.34 17.44
CA VAL A 115 -3.47 -31.25 17.80
C VAL A 115 -4.31 -30.46 16.79
N VAL A 116 -3.66 -29.88 15.78
CA VAL A 116 -4.29 -29.09 14.72
C VAL A 116 -4.18 -29.85 13.39
N GLU A 117 -5.29 -30.01 12.72
CA GLU A 117 -5.36 -30.65 11.40
C GLU A 117 -5.89 -29.64 10.38
N PHE A 118 -5.14 -29.41 9.30
CA PHE A 118 -5.62 -28.58 8.20
C PHE A 118 -6.47 -29.43 7.25
N GLN A 119 -7.72 -29.03 7.11
CA GLN A 119 -8.64 -29.60 6.12
C GLN A 119 -8.61 -28.70 4.88
N SER A 120 -8.02 -29.21 3.81
CA SER A 120 -8.03 -28.57 2.49
C SER A 120 -9.27 -28.99 1.70
N ASP A 121 -9.77 -28.10 0.85
CA ASP A 121 -10.79 -28.36 -0.14
C ASP A 121 -10.41 -27.62 -1.42
N PHE A 122 -9.95 -28.36 -2.43
CA PHE A 122 -9.46 -27.79 -3.68
C PHE A 122 -10.58 -27.12 -4.49
N TYR A 123 -11.80 -27.66 -4.42
CA TYR A 123 -12.94 -27.15 -5.20
C TYR A 123 -13.74 -26.07 -4.48
N SER A 124 -13.57 -25.95 -3.17
CA SER A 124 -14.30 -24.99 -2.34
C SER A 124 -13.34 -24.33 -1.34
N PRO A 125 -12.57 -23.33 -1.80
CA PRO A 125 -11.58 -22.64 -0.95
C PRO A 125 -12.17 -22.05 0.34
N ASP A 126 -13.44 -21.65 0.33
CA ASP A 126 -14.19 -21.14 1.47
C ASP A 126 -14.41 -22.19 2.57
N ARG A 127 -14.28 -23.48 2.26
CA ARG A 127 -14.40 -24.60 3.21
C ARG A 127 -13.10 -25.00 3.85
N MET A 128 -11.96 -24.48 3.38
CA MET A 128 -10.67 -24.76 4.01
C MET A 128 -10.64 -24.22 5.45
N LYS A 129 -10.12 -25.02 6.38
CA LYS A 129 -10.12 -24.68 7.80
C LYS A 129 -9.14 -25.53 8.61
N PHE A 130 -8.79 -25.02 9.77
CA PHE A 130 -8.07 -25.77 10.79
C PHE A 130 -9.05 -26.42 11.76
N ARG A 131 -8.81 -27.69 12.10
CA ARG A 131 -9.64 -28.46 13.02
C ARG A 131 -8.86 -28.88 14.25
N HIS A 132 -9.53 -28.90 15.39
CA HIS A 132 -8.99 -29.52 16.58
C HIS A 132 -9.15 -31.03 16.49
N ALA A 133 -8.05 -31.74 16.19
CA ALA A 133 -8.06 -33.17 15.87
C ALA A 133 -8.59 -34.06 17.03
N GLN A 134 -8.31 -33.69 18.28
CA GLN A 134 -8.57 -34.52 19.49
C GLN A 134 -9.40 -33.76 20.53
N CYS A 135 -10.44 -33.04 20.12
CA CYS A 135 -11.30 -32.30 21.04
C CYS A 135 -12.21 -33.24 21.85
N THR A 136 -11.89 -33.46 23.13
CA THR A 136 -12.66 -34.35 24.01
C THR A 136 -14.02 -33.78 24.46
N LYS A 137 -14.25 -32.46 24.27
CA LYS A 137 -15.51 -31.79 24.64
C LYS A 137 -16.50 -31.69 23.49
N ALA A 138 -16.11 -32.04 22.27
CA ALA A 138 -16.99 -31.96 21.11
C ALA A 138 -17.92 -33.19 21.04
N SER A 139 -19.22 -32.96 20.98
CA SER A 139 -20.25 -33.99 20.85
C SER A 139 -20.60 -34.33 19.38
N GLY A 140 -20.07 -33.62 18.41
CA GLY A 140 -20.49 -33.72 17.01
C GLY A 140 -19.36 -33.54 15.97
N GLY A 141 -18.18 -34.11 16.24
CA GLY A 141 -17.06 -34.09 15.28
C GLY A 141 -15.93 -33.12 15.71
N ARG A 142 -14.96 -32.92 14.81
CA ARG A 142 -13.76 -32.08 15.09
C ARG A 142 -14.09 -30.58 14.92
N PRO A 143 -14.05 -29.77 16.00
CA PRO A 143 -14.37 -28.35 15.92
C PRO A 143 -13.40 -27.59 15.02
N THR A 144 -13.90 -26.57 14.30
CA THR A 144 -13.06 -25.61 13.59
C THR A 144 -12.34 -24.73 14.60
N MET A 145 -11.02 -24.65 14.49
CA MET A 145 -10.20 -23.71 15.28
C MET A 145 -10.22 -22.33 14.61
N ILE A 146 -10.23 -21.32 15.43
CA ILE A 146 -10.28 -19.92 14.97
C ILE A 146 -8.99 -19.18 15.37
N PRO A 147 -8.54 -18.17 14.59
CA PRO A 147 -7.37 -17.39 14.92
C PRO A 147 -7.48 -16.69 16.29
N VAL A 148 -6.39 -16.65 17.05
CA VAL A 148 -6.28 -15.81 18.24
C VAL A 148 -6.05 -14.38 17.78
N ARG A 149 -7.06 -13.52 17.93
CA ARG A 149 -7.12 -12.18 17.31
C ARG A 149 -6.33 -11.12 18.08
N ARG A 150 -5.20 -11.47 18.67
CA ARG A 150 -4.31 -10.55 19.37
C ARG A 150 -2.88 -10.76 18.89
N LEU A 151 -2.26 -9.66 18.50
CA LEU A 151 -0.92 -9.61 17.91
C LEU A 151 -0.10 -8.56 18.65
N VAL A 152 1.20 -8.60 18.49
CA VAL A 152 2.12 -7.54 18.90
C VAL A 152 2.76 -6.92 17.67
N ALA A 153 2.88 -5.60 17.64
CA ALA A 153 3.55 -4.87 16.58
C ALA A 153 4.35 -3.69 17.17
N CYS A 154 5.35 -3.20 16.44
CA CYS A 154 6.08 -1.99 16.79
C CYS A 154 6.09 -1.00 15.62
N GLU A 155 6.51 0.24 15.86
CA GLU A 155 6.59 1.33 14.90
C GLU A 155 7.56 1.06 13.74
N PHE A 156 8.57 0.21 13.93
CA PHE A 156 9.49 -0.23 12.87
C PHE A 156 8.91 -1.36 12.00
N GLY A 157 7.60 -1.60 12.11
CA GLY A 157 6.85 -2.50 11.23
C GLY A 157 6.99 -3.98 11.51
N HIS A 158 7.62 -4.38 12.59
CA HIS A 158 7.60 -5.78 13.05
C HIS A 158 6.22 -6.16 13.56
N ILE A 159 5.85 -7.43 13.37
CA ILE A 159 4.59 -7.99 13.84
C ILE A 159 4.77 -9.47 14.18
N ASP A 160 4.12 -9.92 15.25
CA ASP A 160 4.11 -11.34 15.61
C ASP A 160 2.86 -11.72 16.40
N ASP A 161 2.66 -13.00 16.60
CA ASP A 161 1.77 -13.50 17.64
C ASP A 161 2.23 -12.98 19.02
N VAL A 162 1.29 -12.80 19.94
CA VAL A 162 1.66 -12.64 21.35
C VAL A 162 2.39 -13.91 21.79
N ASP A 163 3.50 -13.77 22.49
CA ASP A 163 4.13 -14.91 23.16
C ASP A 163 3.24 -15.35 24.31
N TRP A 164 2.29 -16.26 24.02
CA TRP A 164 1.31 -16.73 25.00
C TRP A 164 1.93 -17.54 26.12
N VAL A 165 3.09 -18.18 25.91
CA VAL A 165 3.81 -18.89 26.96
C VAL A 165 4.40 -17.88 27.95
N TYR A 166 5.14 -16.90 27.45
CA TYR A 166 5.66 -15.79 28.26
C TYR A 166 4.54 -15.05 28.99
N PHE A 167 3.47 -14.71 28.28
CA PHE A 167 2.33 -13.98 28.82
C PHE A 167 1.69 -14.67 30.03
N VAL A 168 1.39 -15.97 29.91
CA VAL A 168 0.73 -16.74 30.98
C VAL A 168 1.67 -16.97 32.15
N HIS A 169 2.96 -17.16 31.89
CA HIS A 169 3.95 -17.43 32.92
C HIS A 169 4.57 -16.17 33.56
N GLN A 170 4.22 -14.97 32.99
CA GLN A 170 4.73 -13.66 33.40
C GLN A 170 6.25 -13.57 33.33
N GLY A 171 6.84 -14.12 32.28
CA GLY A 171 8.26 -14.18 32.01
C GLY A 171 8.67 -15.47 31.31
N GLU A 172 9.96 -15.64 31.11
CA GLU A 172 10.51 -16.87 30.56
C GLU A 172 10.13 -18.09 31.42
N SER A 173 9.85 -19.20 30.79
CA SER A 173 9.40 -20.42 31.44
C SER A 173 9.74 -21.67 30.65
N ASP A 174 10.27 -22.69 31.35
CA ASP A 174 10.50 -24.03 30.78
C ASP A 174 9.20 -24.83 30.64
N CYS A 175 8.09 -24.33 31.20
CA CYS A 175 6.79 -25.00 31.15
C CYS A 175 6.20 -24.90 29.75
N LYS A 176 6.15 -26.03 29.03
CA LYS A 176 5.53 -26.17 27.69
C LYS A 176 4.12 -26.76 27.78
N GLY A 177 3.44 -26.57 28.91
CA GLY A 177 2.09 -27.08 29.13
C GLY A 177 1.06 -26.45 28.17
N PRO A 178 -0.02 -27.19 27.91
CA PRO A 178 -1.07 -26.74 27.03
C PRO A 178 -1.81 -25.52 27.59
N LEU A 179 -2.01 -24.49 26.74
CA LEU A 179 -2.71 -23.27 27.09
C LEU A 179 -4.19 -23.38 26.73
N TYR A 180 -5.03 -22.77 27.54
CA TYR A 180 -6.47 -22.75 27.36
C TYR A 180 -7.02 -21.33 27.52
N TRP A 181 -7.79 -20.90 26.55
CA TRP A 181 -8.56 -19.66 26.55
C TRP A 181 -9.89 -19.88 27.26
N LYS A 182 -10.22 -19.04 28.21
CA LYS A 182 -11.46 -19.08 28.97
C LYS A 182 -12.14 -17.70 28.94
N ASP A 183 -13.34 -17.67 28.41
CA ASP A 183 -14.20 -16.51 28.44
C ASP A 183 -15.19 -16.68 29.60
N TYR A 184 -15.24 -15.72 30.53
CA TYR A 184 -16.14 -15.70 31.69
C TYR A 184 -17.37 -14.82 31.48
N GLY A 185 -17.41 -14.05 30.40
CA GLY A 185 -18.50 -13.19 30.00
C GLY A 185 -19.02 -13.47 28.59
N VAL A 186 -20.01 -12.72 28.16
CA VAL A 186 -20.64 -12.82 26.85
C VAL A 186 -20.12 -11.76 25.86
N THR A 187 -19.37 -10.76 26.37
CA THR A 187 -18.93 -9.60 25.58
C THR A 187 -17.63 -9.88 24.82
N GLY A 188 -16.83 -10.85 25.27
CA GLY A 188 -15.48 -11.10 24.76
C GLY A 188 -14.48 -10.00 25.14
N ALA A 189 -14.80 -9.21 26.15
CA ALA A 189 -13.92 -8.18 26.68
C ALA A 189 -12.63 -8.78 27.26
N ALA A 190 -11.53 -8.04 27.20
CA ALA A 190 -10.23 -8.50 27.68
C ALA A 190 -10.21 -8.75 29.20
N GLU A 191 -11.03 -8.04 29.95
CA GLU A 191 -11.23 -8.20 31.38
C GLU A 191 -11.91 -9.52 31.74
N GLU A 192 -12.76 -10.03 30.84
CA GLU A 192 -13.55 -11.25 31.04
C GLU A 192 -12.85 -12.49 30.46
N THR A 193 -11.67 -12.30 29.87
CA THR A 193 -10.90 -13.38 29.25
C THR A 193 -9.67 -13.72 30.10
N GLU A 194 -9.44 -15.01 30.34
CA GLU A 194 -8.27 -15.54 31.04
C GLU A 194 -7.61 -16.64 30.22
N ILE A 195 -6.29 -16.67 30.19
CA ILE A 195 -5.50 -17.76 29.61
C ILE A 195 -4.86 -18.55 30.75
N GLU A 196 -5.01 -19.88 30.71
CA GLU A 196 -4.53 -20.80 31.73
C GLU A 196 -3.57 -21.84 31.14
N CYS A 197 -2.45 -22.08 31.83
CA CYS A 197 -1.60 -23.25 31.57
C CYS A 197 -2.09 -24.43 32.39
N LYS A 198 -2.45 -25.55 31.76
CA LYS A 198 -2.99 -26.71 32.45
C LYS A 198 -1.97 -27.55 33.21
N THR A 199 -0.69 -27.40 32.89
CA THR A 199 0.37 -28.16 33.57
C THR A 199 0.76 -27.54 34.91
N CYS A 200 1.01 -26.21 34.94
CA CYS A 200 1.46 -25.54 36.16
C CYS A 200 0.36 -24.73 36.88
N GLY A 201 -0.83 -24.61 36.28
CA GLY A 201 -1.97 -23.89 36.82
C GLY A 201 -1.85 -22.35 36.79
N LYS A 202 -0.76 -21.79 36.26
CA LYS A 202 -0.62 -20.35 36.09
C LYS A 202 -1.69 -19.79 35.13
N LYS A 203 -2.15 -18.59 35.46
CA LYS A 203 -3.24 -17.91 34.75
C LYS A 203 -2.92 -16.43 34.60
N GLN A 204 -3.40 -15.85 33.48
CA GLN A 204 -3.27 -14.42 33.25
C GLN A 204 -4.53 -13.88 32.53
N LYS A 205 -5.06 -12.75 33.02
CA LYS A 205 -6.16 -12.05 32.33
C LYS A 205 -5.66 -11.35 31.08
N LEU A 206 -6.42 -11.42 30.01
CA LEU A 206 -6.05 -10.86 28.72
C LEU A 206 -5.84 -9.35 28.75
N ILE A 207 -6.54 -8.63 29.64
CA ILE A 207 -6.36 -7.18 29.80
C ILE A 207 -4.90 -6.79 30.12
N ALA A 208 -4.14 -7.68 30.76
CA ALA A 208 -2.73 -7.46 31.06
C ALA A 208 -1.84 -7.37 29.81
N ALA A 209 -2.32 -7.81 28.63
CA ALA A 209 -1.58 -7.66 27.38
C ALA A 209 -1.58 -6.21 26.85
N PHE A 210 -2.48 -5.35 27.32
CA PHE A 210 -2.63 -4.00 26.77
C PHE A 210 -1.86 -2.92 27.53
N GLY A 211 -1.51 -3.14 28.80
CA GLY A 211 -0.98 -2.08 29.66
C GLY A 211 -1.98 -0.93 29.88
N ASP A 212 -1.61 0.05 30.67
CA ASP A 212 -2.39 1.30 30.78
C ASP A 212 -1.82 2.31 29.78
N GLY A 213 -2.60 2.68 28.77
CA GLY A 213 -2.17 3.48 27.61
C GLY A 213 -1.71 4.92 27.89
N ASP A 214 -1.89 5.44 29.11
CA ASP A 214 -1.62 6.85 29.50
C ASP A 214 -0.68 6.94 30.71
N GLY A 215 0.53 6.40 30.61
CA GLY A 215 1.52 6.55 31.70
C GLY A 215 1.09 5.90 33.01
N GLY A 216 0.11 5.01 32.97
CA GLY A 216 -0.47 4.32 34.12
C GLY A 216 0.44 3.28 34.73
N LYS A 217 0.08 2.83 35.93
CA LYS A 217 0.89 1.99 36.81
C LYS A 217 0.97 0.51 36.40
N ARG A 218 0.28 0.07 35.31
CA ARG A 218 0.30 -1.32 34.85
C ARG A 218 1.31 -1.49 33.76
N LYS A 219 2.38 -2.21 34.03
CA LYS A 219 3.23 -2.75 32.95
C LYS A 219 2.43 -3.77 32.13
N SER A 220 2.57 -3.74 30.83
CA SER A 220 2.05 -4.78 29.95
C SER A 220 2.72 -6.12 30.29
N ALA A 221 1.97 -7.21 30.25
CA ALA A 221 2.49 -8.56 30.46
C ALA A 221 3.11 -9.18 29.18
N ILE A 222 3.24 -8.42 28.08
CA ILE A 222 4.02 -8.82 26.92
C ILE A 222 5.50 -8.44 27.11
N PRO A 223 6.44 -9.05 26.38
CA PRO A 223 7.85 -8.68 26.42
C PRO A 223 8.06 -7.19 26.19
N GLU A 224 8.97 -6.56 26.93
CA GLU A 224 9.27 -5.13 26.81
C GLU A 224 10.03 -4.81 25.50
N GLN A 225 10.75 -5.78 24.95
CA GLN A 225 11.52 -5.62 23.71
C GLN A 225 10.81 -6.27 22.55
N CYS A 226 10.83 -5.61 21.41
CA CYS A 226 10.37 -6.17 20.15
C CYS A 226 11.30 -7.29 19.69
N ASN A 227 10.75 -8.42 19.27
CA ASN A 227 11.52 -9.57 18.78
C ASN A 227 12.05 -9.37 17.34
N GLY A 228 11.71 -8.26 16.67
CA GLY A 228 12.19 -7.94 15.35
C GLY A 228 11.61 -8.78 14.20
N HIS A 229 10.50 -9.49 14.41
CA HIS A 229 10.01 -10.47 13.44
C HIS A 229 9.23 -9.83 12.28
N HIS A 230 9.62 -10.21 11.06
CA HIS A 230 8.94 -9.95 9.81
C HIS A 230 8.38 -11.26 9.23
N PRO A 231 7.18 -11.70 9.62
CA PRO A 231 6.65 -13.01 9.21
C PRO A 231 6.50 -13.14 7.68
N HIS A 232 6.18 -12.06 6.98
CA HIS A 232 6.07 -12.03 5.52
C HIS A 232 7.42 -12.26 4.79
N LEU A 233 8.54 -12.00 5.46
CA LEU A 233 9.90 -12.26 4.94
C LEU A 233 10.53 -13.50 5.55
N ARG A 234 9.89 -14.12 6.54
CA ARG A 234 10.50 -15.17 7.39
C ARG A 234 11.87 -14.74 7.91
N HIS A 235 11.94 -13.50 8.37
CA HIS A 235 13.17 -12.86 8.82
C HIS A 235 12.98 -12.20 10.18
N THR A 236 14.06 -12.14 10.95
CA THR A 236 14.07 -11.48 12.26
C THR A 236 15.23 -10.52 12.32
N ASP A 237 14.95 -9.26 12.54
CA ASP A 237 15.94 -8.22 12.79
C ASP A 237 16.42 -8.30 14.22
N THR A 238 17.71 -8.14 14.45
CA THR A 238 18.30 -8.16 15.79
C THR A 238 18.36 -6.76 16.38
N GLY A 239 18.04 -6.64 17.68
CA GLY A 239 18.24 -5.39 18.43
C GLY A 239 17.25 -4.28 18.12
N CYS A 240 16.01 -4.62 17.73
CA CYS A 240 14.96 -3.62 17.54
C CYS A 240 14.71 -2.84 18.85
N LYS A 241 14.72 -1.50 18.74
CA LYS A 241 14.45 -0.60 19.87
C LYS A 241 12.98 -0.19 20.01
N GLY A 242 12.12 -0.64 19.07
CA GLY A 242 10.70 -0.32 19.06
C GLY A 242 9.97 -0.93 20.26
N GLN A 243 8.99 -0.20 20.76
CA GLN A 243 8.13 -0.70 21.84
C GLN A 243 7.02 -1.57 21.26
N PRO A 244 6.93 -2.86 21.63
CA PRO A 244 5.84 -3.71 21.19
C PRO A 244 4.52 -3.25 21.82
N ARG A 245 3.49 -3.16 20.96
CA ARG A 245 2.11 -2.82 21.38
C ARG A 245 1.16 -3.92 20.94
N THR A 246 0.23 -4.26 21.82
CA THR A 246 -0.83 -5.21 21.45
C THR A 246 -1.81 -4.55 20.49
N ILE A 247 -2.06 -5.22 19.36
CA ILE A 247 -3.06 -4.82 18.37
C ILE A 247 -4.08 -5.94 18.16
N VAL A 248 -5.24 -5.56 17.65
CA VAL A 248 -6.29 -6.52 17.28
C VAL A 248 -6.12 -6.90 15.81
N LEU A 249 -6.28 -8.18 15.49
CA LEU A 249 -6.36 -8.64 14.11
C LEU A 249 -7.47 -7.88 13.36
N GLY A 250 -7.14 -7.30 12.21
CA GLY A 250 -8.04 -6.43 11.44
C GLY A 250 -8.03 -4.96 11.90
N ALA A 251 -7.14 -4.56 12.83
CA ALA A 251 -6.96 -3.16 13.16
C ALA A 251 -6.45 -2.37 11.94
N SER A 252 -7.03 -1.19 11.69
CA SER A 252 -6.69 -0.35 10.53
C SER A 252 -5.24 0.14 10.53
N ASN A 253 -4.61 0.21 11.70
CA ASN A 253 -3.20 0.58 11.85
C ASN A 253 -2.23 -0.60 11.75
N SER A 254 -2.70 -1.78 11.38
CA SER A 254 -1.83 -2.95 11.20
C SER A 254 -0.99 -2.89 9.91
N TRP A 255 -1.41 -2.09 8.93
CA TRP A 255 -0.72 -1.95 7.65
C TRP A 255 -1.15 -0.68 6.91
N PHE A 256 -0.18 0.13 6.50
CA PHE A 256 -0.39 1.31 5.67
C PHE A 256 0.51 1.23 4.44
N SER A 257 -0.07 1.29 3.25
CA SER A 257 0.68 1.24 2.00
C SER A 257 1.57 2.47 1.83
N MET A 258 2.78 2.25 1.36
CA MET A 258 3.65 3.29 0.81
C MET A 258 3.70 3.12 -0.71
N THR A 259 3.03 4.01 -1.42
CA THR A 259 2.96 3.99 -2.88
C THR A 259 3.53 5.27 -3.46
N VAL A 260 4.22 5.14 -4.58
CA VAL A 260 4.55 6.27 -5.45
C VAL A 260 3.53 6.30 -6.58
N SER A 261 2.94 7.46 -6.83
CA SER A 261 1.90 7.65 -7.84
C SER A 261 2.21 8.85 -8.71
N VAL A 262 2.04 8.70 -10.02
CA VAL A 262 2.20 9.76 -11.02
C VAL A 262 1.03 9.76 -12.00
N ILE A 263 0.56 10.94 -12.38
CA ILE A 263 -0.31 11.10 -13.54
C ILE A 263 0.57 11.07 -14.79
N ALA A 264 0.29 10.18 -15.73
CA ALA A 264 1.00 10.13 -16.99
C ALA A 264 0.65 11.38 -17.82
N ILE A 265 1.62 12.25 -17.97
CA ILE A 265 1.49 13.49 -18.76
C ILE A 265 2.18 13.35 -20.12
N PRO A 266 1.70 14.03 -21.16
CA PRO A 266 2.34 14.01 -22.46
C PRO A 266 3.76 14.58 -22.38
N VAL A 267 4.73 13.75 -22.76
CA VAL A 267 6.13 14.16 -22.93
C VAL A 267 6.51 13.80 -24.36
N GLU A 268 7.31 14.62 -25.03
CA GLU A 268 7.80 14.29 -26.37
C GLU A 268 8.49 12.91 -26.34
N GLY A 269 8.05 12.00 -27.22
CA GLY A 269 8.50 10.60 -27.26
C GLY A 269 7.72 9.62 -26.39
N SER A 270 6.90 10.07 -25.45
CA SER A 270 6.16 9.18 -24.53
C SER A 270 5.10 8.33 -25.23
N GLU A 271 4.55 8.82 -26.35
CA GLU A 271 3.55 8.08 -27.12
C GLU A 271 4.14 6.82 -27.74
N LEU A 272 5.32 6.93 -28.35
CA LEU A 272 6.03 5.79 -28.94
C LEU A 272 6.46 4.78 -27.87
N ASP A 273 6.97 5.25 -26.76
CA ASP A 273 7.35 4.39 -25.63
C ASP A 273 6.13 3.67 -25.03
N GLY A 274 4.98 4.35 -24.96
CA GLY A 274 3.71 3.74 -24.56
C GLY A 274 3.20 2.69 -25.56
N LEU A 275 3.30 2.97 -26.86
CA LEU A 275 2.97 2.01 -27.90
C LEU A 275 3.85 0.75 -27.84
N VAL A 276 5.15 0.92 -27.63
CA VAL A 276 6.09 -0.20 -27.46
C VAL A 276 5.72 -1.04 -26.23
N ALA A 277 5.38 -0.41 -25.12
CA ALA A 277 4.95 -1.12 -23.91
C ALA A 277 3.67 -1.94 -24.12
N ASP A 278 2.66 -1.36 -24.75
CA ASP A 278 1.38 -2.03 -25.02
C ASP A 278 1.52 -3.21 -26.00
N HIS A 279 2.45 -3.11 -26.96
CA HIS A 279 2.68 -4.14 -27.97
C HIS A 279 3.91 -5.01 -27.66
N TRP A 280 4.41 -4.97 -26.43
CA TRP A 280 5.65 -5.66 -26.05
C TRP A 280 5.65 -7.16 -26.35
N THR A 281 4.50 -7.81 -26.20
CA THR A 281 4.34 -9.24 -26.51
C THR A 281 4.74 -9.55 -27.96
N ASN A 282 4.47 -8.63 -28.89
CA ASN A 282 4.84 -8.77 -30.30
C ASN A 282 6.26 -8.27 -30.56
N LEU A 283 6.69 -7.22 -29.85
CA LEU A 283 7.95 -6.51 -30.12
C LEU A 283 9.17 -7.10 -29.39
N ASN A 284 8.98 -7.96 -28.40
CA ASN A 284 10.09 -8.53 -27.61
C ASN A 284 11.07 -9.36 -28.45
N GLY A 285 10.62 -9.93 -29.58
CA GLY A 285 11.41 -10.69 -30.53
C GLY A 285 12.12 -9.84 -31.61
N VAL A 286 11.91 -8.54 -31.65
CA VAL A 286 12.55 -7.65 -32.65
C VAL A 286 14.00 -7.42 -32.23
N ILE A 287 14.95 -7.96 -32.99
CA ILE A 287 16.39 -7.90 -32.69
C ILE A 287 17.16 -6.86 -33.52
N ASN A 288 16.55 -6.35 -34.59
CA ASN A 288 17.11 -5.31 -35.43
C ASN A 288 16.04 -4.51 -36.16
N VAL A 289 16.40 -3.34 -36.69
CA VAL A 289 15.50 -2.43 -37.43
C VAL A 289 14.85 -3.11 -38.64
N ALA A 290 15.59 -3.99 -39.36
CA ALA A 290 15.14 -4.61 -40.60
C ALA A 290 13.93 -5.57 -40.41
N THR A 291 13.63 -5.97 -39.16
CA THR A 291 12.47 -6.83 -38.87
C THR A 291 11.15 -6.03 -38.74
N ILE A 292 11.21 -4.72 -38.45
CA ILE A 292 10.04 -3.88 -38.20
C ILE A 292 9.09 -3.78 -39.41
N PRO A 293 9.57 -3.63 -40.66
CA PRO A 293 8.68 -3.63 -41.83
C PRO A 293 7.78 -4.85 -41.96
N ALA A 294 8.30 -6.03 -41.59
CA ALA A 294 7.50 -7.27 -41.61
C ALA A 294 6.37 -7.24 -40.59
N PHE A 295 6.63 -6.68 -39.39
CA PHE A 295 5.60 -6.51 -38.36
C PHE A 295 4.54 -5.49 -38.76
N ARG A 296 4.91 -4.42 -39.49
CA ARG A 296 3.96 -3.47 -40.06
C ARG A 296 3.05 -4.13 -41.10
N GLN A 297 3.65 -4.88 -42.05
CA GLN A 297 2.90 -5.59 -43.09
C GLN A 297 1.97 -6.64 -42.52
N GLY A 298 2.37 -7.29 -41.44
CA GLY A 298 1.54 -8.24 -40.70
C GLY A 298 0.44 -7.61 -39.82
N GLY A 299 0.30 -6.28 -39.80
CA GLY A 299 -0.71 -5.59 -39.00
C GLY A 299 -0.48 -5.67 -37.49
N LEU A 300 0.75 -6.02 -37.07
CA LEU A 300 1.10 -6.21 -35.63
C LEU A 300 1.47 -4.91 -34.91
N LEU A 301 1.54 -3.78 -35.65
CA LEU A 301 1.95 -2.47 -35.16
C LEU A 301 0.89 -1.38 -35.36
N PRO A 302 -0.35 -1.54 -34.92
CA PRO A 302 -1.36 -0.48 -35.01
C PRO A 302 -0.95 0.73 -34.15
N GLY A 303 -1.07 1.93 -34.69
CA GLY A 303 -0.71 3.18 -34.02
C GLY A 303 0.75 3.62 -34.18
N PHE A 304 1.59 2.82 -34.84
CA PHE A 304 2.99 3.18 -35.10
C PHE A 304 3.20 3.88 -36.47
N GLU A 305 2.14 4.19 -37.22
CA GLU A 305 2.20 4.67 -38.60
C GLU A 305 3.01 5.97 -38.77
N LYS A 306 2.99 6.82 -37.75
CA LYS A 306 3.68 8.12 -37.72
C LYS A 306 5.15 8.07 -37.29
N PHE A 307 5.65 6.90 -36.89
CA PHE A 307 7.02 6.76 -36.44
C PHE A 307 7.86 6.00 -37.44
N SER A 308 9.13 6.39 -37.63
CA SER A 308 10.06 5.66 -38.48
C SER A 308 10.49 4.34 -37.79
N ASP A 309 10.96 3.40 -38.60
CA ASP A 309 11.43 2.09 -38.08
C ASP A 309 12.63 2.25 -37.15
N ASP A 310 13.52 3.22 -37.42
CA ASP A 310 14.63 3.56 -36.52
C ASP A 310 14.12 4.10 -35.18
N GLN A 311 13.11 4.96 -35.19
CA GLN A 311 12.51 5.47 -33.95
C GLN A 311 11.87 4.34 -33.11
N ILE A 312 11.14 3.44 -33.80
CA ILE A 312 10.52 2.27 -33.16
C ILE A 312 11.60 1.37 -32.56
N PHE A 313 12.65 1.07 -33.29
CA PHE A 313 13.73 0.22 -32.81
C PHE A 313 14.47 0.85 -31.63
N ALA A 314 14.78 2.13 -31.70
CA ALA A 314 15.36 2.87 -30.58
C ALA A 314 14.47 2.84 -29.32
N ALA A 315 13.14 2.92 -29.49
CA ALA A 315 12.20 2.80 -28.38
C ALA A 315 12.12 1.36 -27.82
N ILE A 316 12.20 0.34 -28.68
CA ILE A 316 12.31 -1.07 -28.28
C ILE A 316 13.56 -1.32 -27.44
N GLU A 317 14.71 -0.82 -27.88
CA GLU A 317 15.98 -0.95 -27.16
C GLU A 317 15.95 -0.21 -25.81
N ARG A 318 15.36 1.01 -25.76
CA ARG A 318 15.14 1.71 -24.50
C ARG A 318 14.24 0.91 -23.56
N TYR A 319 13.17 0.35 -24.06
CA TYR A 319 12.26 -0.48 -23.28
C TYR A 319 12.96 -1.75 -22.77
N ARG A 320 13.72 -2.43 -23.61
CA ARG A 320 14.47 -3.65 -23.29
C ARG A 320 15.57 -3.44 -22.26
N SER A 321 16.34 -2.35 -22.41
CA SER A 321 17.43 -2.00 -21.48
C SER A 321 16.93 -1.45 -20.14
N GLY A 322 15.64 -1.18 -20.01
CA GLY A 322 15.10 -0.50 -18.87
C GLY A 322 15.53 0.98 -18.78
N ALA A 323 16.31 1.46 -19.75
CA ALA A 323 16.70 2.86 -19.85
C ALA A 323 15.56 3.65 -20.48
N GLY A 324 14.74 4.31 -19.68
CA GLY A 324 13.85 5.36 -20.17
C GLY A 324 14.67 6.42 -20.87
N ALA A 325 14.21 6.87 -22.07
CA ALA A 325 14.89 7.79 -22.95
C ALA A 325 15.61 8.94 -22.23
N SER A 326 16.93 9.02 -22.40
CA SER A 326 17.60 10.31 -22.34
C SER A 326 17.29 11.04 -23.66
N PRO A 327 16.75 12.24 -23.66
CA PRO A 327 16.71 13.06 -24.87
C PRO A 327 18.16 13.39 -25.22
N GLY A 328 18.60 13.03 -26.42
CA GLY A 328 19.81 13.61 -27.00
C GLY A 328 19.65 15.12 -27.11
N GLY A 329 20.28 15.83 -26.23
CA GLY A 329 20.32 17.29 -26.17
C GLY A 329 21.30 17.67 -25.08
N ALA A 330 22.56 17.98 -25.46
CA ALA A 330 23.55 18.56 -24.58
C ALA A 330 22.99 19.85 -23.96
N GLY A 331 22.85 19.86 -22.63
CA GLY A 331 22.44 21.05 -21.92
C GLY A 331 22.18 20.81 -20.44
N SER A 332 23.18 21.15 -19.64
CA SER A 332 23.11 21.45 -18.22
C SER A 332 23.15 20.30 -17.22
N ALA A 333 24.35 20.09 -16.74
CA ALA A 333 24.70 19.36 -15.51
C ALA A 333 24.30 20.16 -14.25
N ASN A 334 22.98 20.30 -13.98
CA ASN A 334 22.45 20.83 -12.71
C ASN A 334 21.08 20.22 -12.39
N ALA A 335 20.93 18.91 -12.50
CA ALA A 335 19.68 18.19 -12.23
C ALA A 335 19.80 17.39 -10.93
N SER A 336 20.06 18.02 -9.80
CA SER A 336 20.21 17.29 -8.52
C SER A 336 19.07 17.52 -7.50
N SER A 337 18.06 18.35 -7.78
CA SER A 337 16.93 18.53 -6.86
C SER A 337 15.54 18.49 -7.50
N ASP A 338 15.44 18.55 -8.82
CA ASP A 338 14.14 18.68 -9.54
C ASP A 338 13.51 17.34 -9.97
N SER A 339 14.27 16.24 -9.95
CA SER A 339 13.79 14.93 -10.44
C SER A 339 12.83 14.20 -9.50
N THR A 340 12.71 14.65 -8.25
CA THR A 340 11.85 14.05 -7.23
C THR A 340 10.48 14.67 -7.13
N ASP A 341 10.27 15.86 -7.71
CA ASP A 341 9.00 16.56 -7.68
C ASP A 341 8.01 16.01 -8.69
N LEU A 342 7.06 15.25 -8.21
CA LEU A 342 6.03 14.61 -9.03
C LEU A 342 4.86 15.55 -9.35
N LYS A 343 4.59 16.54 -8.49
CA LYS A 343 3.42 17.43 -8.60
C LYS A 343 3.66 18.62 -9.53
N LEU A 344 4.87 19.15 -9.59
CA LEU A 344 5.18 20.33 -10.41
C LEU A 344 4.93 20.12 -11.91
N PRO A 345 5.39 19.04 -12.55
CA PRO A 345 5.11 18.80 -13.96
C PRO A 345 3.61 18.58 -14.26
N GLU A 346 2.87 17.96 -13.35
CA GLU A 346 1.42 17.77 -13.46
C GLU A 346 0.70 19.12 -13.36
N TRP A 347 1.03 19.90 -12.35
CA TRP A 347 0.52 21.26 -12.16
C TRP A 347 0.74 22.12 -13.40
N GLN A 348 1.97 22.14 -13.92
CA GLN A 348 2.31 22.88 -15.14
C GLN A 348 1.51 22.43 -16.35
N THR A 349 1.24 21.13 -16.47
CA THR A 349 0.44 20.56 -17.55
C THR A 349 -1.00 21.05 -17.50
N PHE A 350 -1.62 21.06 -16.33
CA PHE A 350 -3.01 21.50 -16.16
C PHE A 350 -3.18 23.02 -16.20
N THR A 351 -2.16 23.79 -15.79
CA THR A 351 -2.24 25.26 -15.68
C THR A 351 -1.71 26.01 -16.89
N LYS A 352 -0.88 25.37 -17.76
CA LYS A 352 -0.44 25.99 -19.03
C LYS A 352 -1.65 26.33 -19.89
N SER A 353 -1.53 27.42 -20.66
CA SER A 353 -2.59 28.06 -21.44
C SER A 353 -3.14 27.24 -22.64
N ARG A 354 -2.96 25.95 -22.67
CA ARG A 354 -3.57 25.06 -23.65
C ARG A 354 -5.05 24.87 -23.31
N GLU A 355 -5.92 25.23 -24.24
CA GLU A 355 -7.37 25.02 -24.06
C GLU A 355 -7.75 23.53 -24.15
N ARG A 356 -6.99 22.76 -24.91
CA ARG A 356 -7.22 21.33 -25.14
C ARG A 356 -5.92 20.57 -25.24
N VAL A 357 -5.88 19.41 -24.66
CA VAL A 357 -4.83 18.39 -24.83
C VAL A 357 -5.50 17.10 -25.25
N GLU A 358 -4.98 16.47 -26.30
CA GLU A 358 -5.36 15.14 -26.73
C GLU A 358 -4.12 14.27 -26.86
N ASP A 359 -3.96 13.37 -25.91
CA ASP A 359 -2.92 12.36 -25.89
C ASP A 359 -3.51 11.04 -25.45
N ARG A 360 -2.81 9.94 -25.73
CA ARG A 360 -3.26 8.61 -25.34
C ARG A 360 -3.37 8.42 -23.82
N SER A 361 -2.50 9.08 -23.07
CA SER A 361 -2.43 8.97 -21.61
C SER A 361 -3.24 10.04 -20.88
N LEU A 362 -3.40 11.23 -21.50
CA LEU A 362 -4.07 12.37 -20.91
C LEU A 362 -4.84 13.13 -21.97
N SER A 363 -6.13 13.28 -21.80
CA SER A 363 -6.96 14.14 -22.65
C SER A 363 -7.81 15.04 -21.77
N PHE A 364 -7.75 16.34 -22.03
CA PHE A 364 -8.53 17.32 -21.28
C PHE A 364 -8.89 18.56 -22.09
N ARG A 365 -9.88 19.31 -21.60
CA ARG A 365 -10.30 20.61 -22.12
C ARG A 365 -10.62 21.58 -21.01
N SER A 366 -10.32 22.87 -21.24
CA SER A 366 -10.75 23.95 -20.34
C SER A 366 -12.26 24.13 -20.43
N MET A 367 -12.87 24.41 -19.28
CA MET A 367 -14.29 24.67 -19.14
C MET A 367 -14.53 26.12 -18.72
N PRO A 368 -15.65 26.74 -19.11
CA PRO A 368 -16.00 28.07 -18.61
C PRO A 368 -16.23 28.03 -17.10
N ILE A 369 -15.76 29.09 -16.42
CA ILE A 369 -15.99 29.27 -14.99
C ILE A 369 -17.36 29.92 -14.81
N PRO A 370 -18.27 29.36 -13.96
CA PRO A 370 -19.53 30.01 -13.65
C PRO A 370 -19.32 31.39 -13.04
N ASP A 371 -20.19 32.35 -13.35
CA ASP A 371 -20.00 33.76 -12.99
C ASP A 371 -19.81 33.96 -11.49
N ASP A 372 -20.52 33.22 -10.66
CA ASP A 372 -20.44 33.28 -9.20
C ASP A 372 -19.06 32.90 -8.62
N PHE A 373 -18.26 32.17 -9.38
CA PHE A 373 -16.95 31.67 -8.91
C PHE A 373 -15.75 32.30 -9.63
N LYS A 374 -15.97 33.25 -10.56
CA LYS A 374 -14.87 33.88 -11.32
C LYS A 374 -13.86 34.62 -10.44
N ALA A 375 -14.28 35.09 -9.28
CA ALA A 375 -13.38 35.75 -8.33
C ALA A 375 -12.47 34.74 -7.60
N ASP A 376 -12.92 33.52 -7.37
CA ASP A 376 -12.27 32.54 -6.51
C ASP A 376 -11.56 31.41 -7.27
N ILE A 377 -12.00 31.16 -8.51
CA ILE A 377 -11.45 30.11 -9.38
C ILE A 377 -10.79 30.77 -10.59
N SER A 378 -9.57 30.33 -10.89
CA SER A 378 -8.79 30.81 -12.04
C SER A 378 -8.94 29.90 -13.26
N ARG A 379 -9.19 28.59 -13.05
CA ARG A 379 -9.33 27.63 -14.14
C ARG A 379 -10.11 26.41 -13.69
N ILE A 380 -10.93 25.88 -14.60
CA ILE A 380 -11.57 24.57 -14.50
C ILE A 380 -11.18 23.77 -15.74
N VAL A 381 -10.72 22.54 -15.53
CA VAL A 381 -10.35 21.62 -16.61
C VAL A 381 -11.14 20.32 -16.42
N ARG A 382 -11.87 19.94 -17.44
CA ARG A 382 -12.46 18.61 -17.53
C ARG A 382 -11.45 17.66 -18.15
N VAL A 383 -11.12 16.62 -17.43
CA VAL A 383 -10.22 15.57 -17.86
C VAL A 383 -11.05 14.39 -18.38
N ASP A 384 -11.06 14.20 -19.68
CA ASP A 384 -11.86 13.16 -20.35
C ASP A 384 -11.13 11.80 -20.37
N ARG A 385 -9.80 11.83 -20.16
CA ARG A 385 -8.94 10.64 -20.01
C ARG A 385 -7.75 10.95 -19.12
N LEU A 386 -7.53 10.07 -18.15
CA LEU A 386 -6.41 10.11 -17.22
C LEU A 386 -5.82 8.72 -17.08
N ARG A 387 -4.49 8.61 -17.14
CA ARG A 387 -3.76 7.41 -16.73
C ARG A 387 -2.90 7.75 -15.52
N GLU A 388 -3.12 7.07 -14.43
CA GLU A 388 -2.29 7.11 -13.23
C GLU A 388 -1.49 5.82 -13.13
N ALA A 389 -0.17 5.93 -12.98
CA ALA A 389 0.72 4.82 -12.75
C ALA A 389 1.21 4.84 -11.29
N GLN A 390 1.19 3.69 -10.64
CA GLN A 390 1.54 3.54 -9.23
C GLN A 390 2.49 2.38 -9.00
N ALA A 391 3.38 2.49 -8.01
CA ALA A 391 4.23 1.42 -7.53
C ALA A 391 4.16 1.32 -6.00
N LEU A 392 4.06 0.09 -5.48
CA LEU A 392 4.18 -0.19 -4.06
C LEU A 392 5.66 -0.28 -3.71
N ILE A 393 6.14 0.58 -2.81
CA ILE A 393 7.56 0.68 -2.43
C ILE A 393 7.86 0.17 -1.03
N GLY A 394 6.83 -0.08 -0.24
CA GLY A 394 6.91 -0.53 1.14
C GLY A 394 5.59 -0.35 1.86
N PHE A 395 5.62 -0.48 3.15
CA PHE A 395 4.50 -0.18 4.03
C PHE A 395 5.01 0.21 5.42
N THR A 396 4.13 0.78 6.25
CA THR A 396 4.38 1.03 7.68
C THR A 396 3.34 0.33 8.54
N ARG A 397 3.60 0.24 9.84
CA ARG A 397 2.65 -0.24 10.85
C ARG A 397 2.56 0.76 12.00
N LEU A 398 1.42 0.79 12.67
CA LEU A 398 1.07 1.65 13.80
C LEU A 398 0.99 3.13 13.45
N LEU A 399 1.90 3.64 12.64
CA LEU A 399 1.99 5.03 12.21
C LEU A 399 1.80 5.11 10.70
N SER A 400 0.93 6.03 10.25
CA SER A 400 0.69 6.25 8.83
C SER A 400 1.88 6.98 8.19
N PRO A 401 2.26 6.67 6.94
CA PRO A 401 3.29 7.42 6.22
C PRO A 401 3.02 8.93 6.18
N GLY A 402 1.76 9.36 6.14
CA GLY A 402 1.38 10.77 6.15
C GLY A 402 1.70 11.50 7.46
N GLU A 403 2.00 10.79 8.55
CA GLU A 403 2.42 11.39 9.83
C GLU A 403 3.89 11.87 9.79
N PHE A 404 4.66 11.44 8.80
CA PHE A 404 6.08 11.77 8.60
C PHE A 404 6.33 12.70 7.41
N GLY A 405 5.29 13.16 6.72
CA GLY A 405 5.39 13.95 5.49
C GLY A 405 5.57 13.12 4.22
N GLU A 406 5.55 13.81 3.10
CA GLU A 406 5.83 13.15 1.82
C GLU A 406 7.35 12.90 1.74
N TRP A 407 7.85 11.73 2.20
CA TRP A 407 9.21 11.25 1.92
C TRP A 407 10.35 11.83 2.77
N ASP A 408 10.10 12.04 4.05
CA ASP A 408 11.16 12.37 5.02
C ASP A 408 12.05 11.14 5.30
N ASP A 409 13.27 11.36 5.77
CA ASP A 409 14.21 10.28 6.12
C ASP A 409 13.63 9.37 7.21
N ASP A 410 12.86 9.92 8.15
CA ASP A 410 12.16 9.17 9.21
C ASP A 410 11.18 8.14 8.64
N VAL A 411 10.49 8.47 7.54
CA VAL A 411 9.60 7.52 6.84
C VAL A 411 10.39 6.37 6.23
N ASN A 412 11.58 6.65 5.72
CA ASN A 412 12.44 5.61 5.15
C ASN A 412 12.95 4.64 6.23
N GLU A 413 13.22 5.10 7.45
CA GLU A 413 13.59 4.23 8.57
C GLU A 413 12.46 3.32 9.02
N MET A 414 11.21 3.79 8.96
CA MET A 414 10.02 3.01 9.34
C MET A 414 9.46 2.17 8.19
N ARG A 415 9.97 2.34 6.98
CA ARG A 415 9.53 1.63 5.80
C ARG A 415 9.91 0.15 5.87
N VAL A 416 8.89 -0.70 5.97
CA VAL A 416 9.08 -2.14 5.92
C VAL A 416 9.34 -2.59 4.48
N PRO A 417 10.40 -3.36 4.24
CA PRO A 417 10.72 -3.85 2.90
C PRO A 417 9.72 -4.92 2.43
N LEU A 418 9.54 -4.98 1.11
CA LEU A 418 8.67 -5.96 0.45
C LEU A 418 9.41 -7.26 0.10
N ALA A 419 10.73 -7.23 0.20
CA ALA A 419 11.62 -8.34 -0.10
C ALA A 419 12.73 -8.40 0.96
N ARG A 420 13.19 -9.62 1.27
CA ARG A 420 14.32 -9.87 2.20
C ARG A 420 15.66 -9.51 1.57
N SER A 421 15.81 -9.83 0.29
CA SER A 421 17.04 -9.54 -0.44
C SER A 421 17.19 -8.03 -0.69
N LYS A 422 18.36 -7.49 -0.31
CA LYS A 422 18.71 -6.11 -0.64
C LYS A 422 18.95 -5.91 -2.15
N ASP A 423 19.22 -6.97 -2.90
CA ASP A 423 19.44 -6.96 -4.36
C ASP A 423 18.15 -7.16 -5.16
N HIS A 424 17.00 -7.14 -4.49
CA HIS A 424 15.70 -7.24 -5.14
C HIS A 424 15.53 -6.14 -6.18
N SER A 425 15.15 -6.50 -7.41
CA SER A 425 15.24 -5.61 -8.58
C SER A 425 13.91 -5.25 -9.23
N TRP A 426 12.78 -5.62 -8.62
CA TRP A 426 11.46 -5.31 -9.17
C TRP A 426 10.44 -4.97 -8.08
N LEU A 427 9.36 -4.33 -8.49
CA LEU A 427 8.22 -3.99 -7.64
C LEU A 427 6.92 -4.41 -8.34
N ILE A 428 5.83 -4.43 -7.57
CA ILE A 428 4.48 -4.46 -8.13
C ILE A 428 3.96 -3.04 -8.30
N GLY A 429 3.17 -2.87 -9.35
CA GLY A 429 2.50 -1.62 -9.65
C GLY A 429 1.14 -1.84 -10.30
N ASN A 430 0.42 -0.75 -10.48
CA ASN A 430 -0.87 -0.74 -11.14
C ASN A 430 -1.01 0.49 -12.02
N GLU A 431 -1.85 0.39 -13.04
CA GLU A 431 -2.28 1.51 -13.87
C GLU A 431 -3.79 1.67 -13.72
N ASN A 432 -4.19 2.84 -13.28
CA ASN A 432 -5.58 3.24 -13.21
C ASN A 432 -5.90 4.16 -14.38
N LYS A 433 -7.01 3.91 -15.04
CA LYS A 433 -7.57 4.78 -16.08
C LYS A 433 -8.86 5.37 -15.55
N GLY A 434 -9.05 6.65 -15.79
CA GLY A 434 -10.22 7.36 -15.28
C GLY A 434 -10.44 8.67 -16.00
N GLU A 435 -11.33 9.43 -15.45
CA GLU A 435 -11.67 10.80 -15.82
C GLU A 435 -11.67 11.66 -14.57
N GLY A 436 -11.72 12.98 -14.70
CA GLY A 436 -11.70 13.85 -13.54
C GLY A 436 -11.99 15.30 -13.84
N ILE A 437 -11.87 16.10 -12.80
CA ILE A 437 -11.99 17.54 -12.86
C ILE A 437 -10.79 18.14 -12.13
N PHE A 438 -10.07 19.05 -12.78
CA PHE A 438 -9.05 19.85 -12.13
C PHE A 438 -9.57 21.26 -11.93
N ILE A 439 -9.43 21.80 -10.72
CA ILE A 439 -9.85 23.13 -10.32
C ILE A 439 -8.63 23.88 -9.79
N GLN A 440 -8.29 25.00 -10.44
CA GLN A 440 -7.27 25.94 -9.97
C GLN A 440 -7.95 27.13 -9.28
N PHE A 441 -7.59 27.36 -8.04
CA PHE A 441 -8.06 28.53 -7.28
C PHE A 441 -7.25 29.80 -7.62
N ASN A 442 -7.88 30.93 -7.42
CA ASN A 442 -7.21 32.24 -7.53
C ASN A 442 -6.23 32.40 -6.37
N GLU A 443 -4.94 32.47 -6.69
CA GLU A 443 -3.87 32.56 -5.70
C GLU A 443 -4.02 33.73 -4.75
N ASN A 444 -4.40 34.91 -5.27
CA ASN A 444 -4.59 36.11 -4.45
C ASN A 444 -5.73 35.91 -3.44
N ARG A 445 -6.79 35.21 -3.82
CA ARG A 445 -7.91 34.91 -2.92
C ARG A 445 -7.52 33.91 -1.84
N VAL A 446 -6.79 32.87 -2.19
CA VAL A 446 -6.29 31.89 -1.21
C VAL A 446 -5.33 32.57 -0.23
N LYS A 447 -4.42 33.41 -0.72
CA LYS A 447 -3.50 34.19 0.12
C LYS A 447 -4.28 35.11 1.06
N ALA A 448 -5.19 35.94 0.54
CA ALA A 448 -6.00 36.84 1.35
C ALA A 448 -6.85 36.12 2.40
N TRP A 449 -7.38 34.91 2.06
CA TRP A 449 -8.10 34.09 3.03
C TRP A 449 -7.17 33.60 4.14
N CYS A 450 -5.98 33.11 3.82
CA CYS A 450 -4.99 32.67 4.80
C CYS A 450 -4.56 33.80 5.75
N GLU A 451 -4.54 35.05 5.27
CA GLU A 451 -4.11 36.25 6.03
C GLU A 451 -5.19 36.82 6.97
N GLN A 452 -6.44 36.33 6.89
CA GLN A 452 -7.51 36.77 7.79
C GLN A 452 -7.20 36.41 9.24
N SER A 453 -7.46 37.34 10.18
CA SER A 453 -7.16 37.14 11.60
C SER A 453 -7.84 35.90 12.20
N ALA A 454 -9.08 35.63 11.82
CA ALA A 454 -9.80 34.45 12.25
C ALA A 454 -9.15 33.13 11.75
N ILE A 455 -8.59 33.15 10.54
CA ILE A 455 -7.90 31.98 9.97
C ILE A 455 -6.53 31.79 10.62
N GLN A 456 -5.82 32.87 10.90
CA GLN A 456 -4.55 32.82 11.63
C GLN A 456 -4.73 32.28 13.06
N GLN A 457 -5.79 32.72 13.75
CA GLN A 457 -6.13 32.15 15.07
C GLN A 457 -6.41 30.65 14.98
N ARG A 458 -7.21 30.23 14.00
CA ARG A 458 -7.50 28.81 13.79
C ARG A 458 -6.28 28.01 13.38
N SER A 459 -5.35 28.60 12.62
CA SER A 459 -4.06 27.99 12.30
C SER A 459 -3.25 27.68 13.57
N ALA A 460 -3.20 28.61 14.51
CA ALA A 460 -2.52 28.40 15.79
C ALA A 460 -3.17 27.27 16.62
N ASP A 461 -4.50 27.17 16.60
CA ASP A 461 -5.22 26.10 17.31
C ASP A 461 -4.95 24.73 16.68
N PHE A 462 -4.95 24.64 15.34
CA PHE A 462 -4.62 23.41 14.64
C PHE A 462 -3.16 22.99 14.83
N LEU A 463 -2.22 23.96 14.77
CA LEU A 463 -0.81 23.69 15.02
C LEU A 463 -0.60 23.15 16.44
N ARG A 464 -1.27 23.70 17.44
CA ARG A 464 -1.20 23.21 18.83
C ARG A 464 -1.73 21.79 18.94
N ALA A 465 -2.90 21.51 18.35
CA ALA A 465 -3.49 20.17 18.35
C ALA A 465 -2.59 19.16 17.60
N HIS A 466 -1.97 19.58 16.51
CA HIS A 466 -1.00 18.77 15.76
C HIS A 466 0.24 18.47 16.59
N ALA A 467 0.80 19.47 17.27
CA ALA A 467 1.95 19.30 18.15
C ALA A 467 1.66 18.34 19.32
N GLU A 468 0.49 18.47 19.94
CA GLU A 468 0.05 17.55 21.00
C GLU A 468 -0.11 16.12 20.48
N PHE A 469 -0.69 15.95 19.30
CA PHE A 469 -0.86 14.65 18.65
C PHE A 469 0.49 13.98 18.38
N ARG A 470 1.48 14.72 17.87
CA ARG A 470 2.84 14.22 17.62
C ARG A 470 3.57 13.89 18.92
N SER A 471 3.50 14.80 19.91
CA SER A 471 4.13 14.60 21.22
C SER A 471 3.64 13.30 21.91
N ARG A 472 2.33 13.03 21.87
CA ARG A 472 1.76 11.77 22.42
C ARG A 472 2.30 10.50 21.74
N ARG A 473 2.90 10.64 20.56
CA ARG A 473 3.51 9.55 19.76
C ARG A 473 5.04 9.57 19.81
N ASN A 474 5.64 10.46 20.58
CA ASN A 474 7.10 10.68 20.65
C ASN A 474 7.71 11.02 19.28
N LEU A 475 6.99 11.78 18.44
CA LEU A 475 7.44 12.26 17.13
C LEU A 475 7.98 13.69 17.28
N GLU A 476 9.29 13.86 17.16
CA GLU A 476 9.96 15.15 17.26
C GLU A 476 10.51 15.63 15.91
N PRO A 477 10.57 16.95 15.62
CA PRO A 477 9.97 18.01 16.43
C PRO A 477 8.43 18.00 16.35
N ASN A 478 7.78 18.44 17.44
CA ASN A 478 6.32 18.35 17.62
C ASN A 478 5.52 19.12 16.56
N ASP A 479 6.05 20.24 16.07
CA ASP A 479 5.42 21.14 15.09
C ASP A 479 5.77 20.79 13.64
N ALA A 480 6.66 19.81 13.42
CA ALA A 480 7.04 19.39 12.08
C ALA A 480 5.83 18.90 11.27
N LEU A 481 5.88 19.12 9.97
CA LEU A 481 4.93 18.60 8.99
C LEU A 481 3.49 19.12 9.16
N PHE A 482 3.30 20.22 9.86
CA PHE A 482 2.00 20.87 9.86
C PHE A 482 1.64 21.35 8.44
N PRO A 483 0.56 20.86 7.82
CA PRO A 483 0.30 21.10 6.39
C PRO A 483 -0.11 22.55 6.06
N GLY A 484 -0.41 23.37 7.08
CA GLY A 484 -0.82 24.76 6.92
C GLY A 484 -2.27 24.92 6.43
N MET A 485 -2.80 26.14 6.61
CA MET A 485 -4.21 26.45 6.32
C MET A 485 -4.52 26.36 4.82
N ARG A 486 -3.57 26.64 3.94
CA ARG A 486 -3.71 26.46 2.49
C ARG A 486 -4.09 25.03 2.13
N TYR A 487 -3.33 24.08 2.62
CA TYR A 487 -3.62 22.65 2.40
C TYR A 487 -4.97 22.25 3.01
N ILE A 488 -5.25 22.69 4.23
CA ILE A 488 -6.51 22.39 4.93
C ILE A 488 -7.71 22.92 4.15
N LEU A 489 -7.61 24.13 3.56
CA LEU A 489 -8.66 24.68 2.69
C LEU A 489 -8.91 23.79 1.48
N LEU A 490 -7.86 23.47 0.72
CA LEU A 490 -7.96 22.68 -0.52
C LEU A 490 -8.47 21.27 -0.25
N HIS A 491 -7.97 20.62 0.80
CA HIS A 491 -8.40 19.29 1.24
C HIS A 491 -9.86 19.27 1.70
N SER A 492 -10.28 20.27 2.49
CA SER A 492 -11.69 20.40 2.92
C SER A 492 -12.63 20.63 1.72
N PHE A 493 -12.21 21.47 0.77
CA PHE A 493 -12.94 21.67 -0.47
C PHE A 493 -13.04 20.38 -1.28
N SER A 494 -11.93 19.68 -1.45
CA SER A 494 -11.88 18.41 -2.19
C SER A 494 -12.88 17.40 -1.62
N HIS A 495 -12.89 17.19 -0.31
CA HIS A 495 -13.85 16.30 0.34
C HIS A 495 -15.32 16.73 0.19
N ALA A 496 -15.60 18.04 0.30
CA ALA A 496 -16.95 18.57 0.08
C ALA A 496 -17.39 18.35 -1.38
N PHE A 497 -16.49 18.59 -2.33
CA PHE A 497 -16.74 18.41 -3.75
C PHE A 497 -16.92 16.93 -4.14
N MET A 498 -16.05 16.04 -3.64
CA MET A 498 -16.18 14.58 -3.83
C MET A 498 -17.52 14.05 -3.30
N ARG A 499 -17.96 14.54 -2.14
CA ARG A 499 -19.30 14.19 -1.59
C ARG A 499 -20.41 14.60 -2.54
N GLN A 500 -20.36 15.81 -3.06
CA GLN A 500 -21.36 16.31 -4.01
C GLN A 500 -21.33 15.54 -5.33
N LEU A 501 -20.16 15.23 -5.86
CA LEU A 501 -20.01 14.39 -7.05
C LEU A 501 -20.60 12.99 -6.84
N ALA A 502 -20.30 12.36 -5.72
CA ALA A 502 -20.85 11.05 -5.39
C ALA A 502 -22.39 11.06 -5.36
N LEU A 503 -22.98 12.09 -4.75
CA LEU A 503 -24.45 12.25 -4.68
C LEU A 503 -25.06 12.54 -6.05
N SER A 504 -24.43 13.41 -6.86
CA SER A 504 -25.01 13.87 -8.13
C SER A 504 -24.81 12.88 -9.27
N ALA A 505 -23.66 12.18 -9.30
CA ALA A 505 -23.29 11.28 -10.39
C ALA A 505 -23.45 9.79 -10.03
N GLY A 506 -23.81 9.47 -8.78
CA GLY A 506 -24.01 8.10 -8.34
C GLY A 506 -22.74 7.28 -8.16
N TYR A 507 -21.57 7.94 -8.11
CA TYR A 507 -20.30 7.26 -7.85
C TYR A 507 -20.20 6.84 -6.37
N SER A 508 -19.58 5.67 -6.13
CA SER A 508 -19.13 5.34 -4.78
C SER A 508 -17.98 6.25 -4.36
N HIS A 509 -17.97 6.72 -3.12
CA HIS A 509 -16.83 7.45 -2.55
C HIS A 509 -15.49 6.73 -2.75
N ALA A 510 -15.48 5.41 -2.70
CA ALA A 510 -14.29 4.59 -2.91
C ALA A 510 -13.76 4.61 -4.36
N ALA A 511 -14.57 5.07 -5.32
CA ALA A 511 -14.19 5.20 -6.72
C ALA A 511 -13.59 6.57 -7.06
N ILE A 512 -13.72 7.56 -6.18
CA ILE A 512 -13.22 8.92 -6.38
C ILE A 512 -11.94 9.09 -5.55
N ARG A 513 -10.91 9.68 -6.17
CA ARG A 513 -9.64 10.01 -5.51
C ARG A 513 -9.34 11.47 -5.67
N GLU A 514 -8.69 12.05 -4.69
CA GLU A 514 -8.20 13.42 -4.74
C GLU A 514 -6.71 13.48 -5.04
N ARG A 515 -6.29 14.59 -5.66
CA ARG A 515 -4.90 14.95 -5.83
C ARG A 515 -4.74 16.44 -5.57
N ILE A 516 -4.13 16.79 -4.44
CA ILE A 516 -4.02 18.17 -3.97
C ILE A 516 -2.69 18.76 -4.41
N TYR A 517 -2.74 19.93 -5.01
CA TYR A 517 -1.60 20.78 -5.36
C TYR A 517 -1.59 22.00 -4.43
N SER A 518 -0.77 21.93 -3.39
CA SER A 518 -0.70 22.98 -2.37
C SER A 518 0.76 23.36 -2.12
N ARG A 519 1.15 24.56 -2.57
CA ARG A 519 2.44 25.17 -2.28
C ARG A 519 2.28 26.68 -2.07
N ALA A 520 3.00 27.22 -1.13
CA ALA A 520 3.03 28.66 -0.91
C ALA A 520 3.87 29.37 -2.00
N PRO A 521 3.71 30.69 -2.19
CA PRO A 521 4.53 31.46 -3.15
C PRO A 521 6.03 31.39 -2.93
N GLY A 522 6.49 31.12 -1.69
CA GLY A 522 7.91 30.98 -1.35
C GLY A 522 8.47 29.55 -1.49
N ASP A 523 7.61 28.56 -1.72
CA ASP A 523 8.04 27.17 -1.83
C ASP A 523 8.66 26.89 -3.21
N PRO A 524 9.63 25.96 -3.30
CA PRO A 524 10.16 25.53 -4.60
C PRO A 524 9.03 25.05 -5.53
N GLY A 525 8.97 25.63 -6.74
CA GLY A 525 7.92 25.32 -7.71
C GLY A 525 6.52 25.83 -7.38
N GLY A 526 6.37 26.67 -6.34
CA GLY A 526 5.11 27.36 -6.03
C GLY A 526 4.91 28.66 -6.83
N PRO A 527 3.72 29.29 -6.67
CA PRO A 527 2.58 28.81 -5.88
C PRO A 527 1.75 27.74 -6.58
N MET A 528 1.11 26.88 -5.79
CA MET A 528 0.10 25.94 -6.27
C MET A 528 -1.14 26.02 -5.37
N ALA A 529 -2.31 26.16 -5.95
CA ALA A 529 -3.60 26.14 -5.27
C ALA A 529 -4.63 25.45 -6.15
N GLY A 530 -4.74 24.11 -6.04
CA GLY A 530 -5.67 23.34 -6.87
C GLY A 530 -5.91 21.93 -6.36
N VAL A 531 -6.94 21.33 -6.90
CA VAL A 531 -7.33 19.95 -6.62
C VAL A 531 -7.71 19.24 -7.92
#